data_2dc33d4a53219449b2fa1e2167213cd7
#
_entry.id   2dc33d4a53219449b2fa1e2167213cd7
#
_cell.length_a   1.000
_cell.length_b   1.000
_cell.length_c   1.000
_cell.angle_alpha   90.00
_cell.angle_beta   90.00
_cell.angle_gamma   90.00
#
_symmetry.space_group_name_H-M   'P 1'
#
loop_
_entity.id
_entity.type
_entity.pdbx_description
1 polymer ?
#
loop_
_entity_poly.entity_id
_entity_poly.type
_entity_poly.pdbx_seq_one_letter_code
_entity_poly.pdbx_strand_id
1 'polypeptide(L)'
;MKLRVWLTVMNALLVIGVNAQVKMGDNPNSYSPGSILELESTNKALTLPRLTTVQMQSIPSPLSGMIIFNTDSNCIYLYKNNNVWASISVGGGGSNTTWPYHSNNLTAGTNGNGQGIVSLTGTGLTASGGYSHAEGKNNVAYGNYAWSSGYADTAAGEASVAMGYQNKNLSPYSFSAGFQNVTAYQSAVAFGQENRDTGWSSLAMGLKNKIYSGVSYSNALGYSNEIRSGNSGNVFGEANMLKTGSYNTAAGFGNSIDGSYNQLFGKNNKTLGGNGHFAGGENNTINNGIDNTLFGYNNTAEGNYLGAIGKENTVYFQSAVALGQLNKDSGYASIAGGLSNIINKNVQYASSFGYNNISARNLSLNATVPGAATFNAGVANYNTGYASIALGSYNKPSNLNALAANYNNVSNSFAMSAFGHYNDTLSAYQGSSFLPSEMLFAIGNGTNDANRRNSFTMMRNGYTTINATSEIGANQPRAELDIKGTGAVIVPVGTSAQRPATPVAGMIRFCTDCAGGPVLQGFDGTNWVNL
;
A
#
# COMPACT_ATOMS: atom_id res chain seq x y z
N MET A 1 -1.15 36.35 -14.32
CA MET A 1 -2.07 35.20 -14.31
C MET A 1 -1.39 33.97 -13.69
N LYS A 2 -0.77 34.12 -12.52
CA LYS A 2 -0.05 33.05 -11.81
C LYS A 2 -0.28 33.06 -10.27
N LEU A 3 -1.45 33.54 -9.80
CA LEU A 3 -1.75 33.63 -8.36
C LEU A 3 -3.14 33.06 -7.98
N ARG A 4 -3.78 32.25 -8.81
CA ARG A 4 -5.10 31.66 -8.50
C ARG A 4 -5.13 30.13 -8.42
N VAL A 5 -4.02 29.43 -8.61
CA VAL A 5 -3.96 27.97 -8.57
C VAL A 5 -3.53 27.42 -7.20
N TRP A 6 -2.95 28.23 -6.32
CA TRP A 6 -2.49 27.80 -4.99
C TRP A 6 -3.55 27.85 -3.87
N LEU A 7 -4.71 28.52 -4.12
CA LEU A 7 -5.76 28.61 -3.10
C LEU A 7 -6.79 27.47 -3.16
N THR A 8 -6.81 26.66 -4.21
CA THR A 8 -7.78 25.56 -4.37
C THR A 8 -7.24 24.23 -3.87
N VAL A 9 -5.94 24.07 -3.71
CA VAL A 9 -5.33 22.83 -3.18
C VAL A 9 -5.23 22.85 -1.66
N MET A 10 -5.34 24.01 -1.02
CA MET A 10 -5.24 24.12 0.46
C MET A 10 -6.58 23.95 1.19
N ASN A 11 -7.72 23.84 0.46
CA ASN A 11 -9.04 23.61 1.07
C ASN A 11 -9.54 22.15 1.01
N ALA A 12 -8.74 21.22 0.49
CA ALA A 12 -9.12 19.80 0.40
C ALA A 12 -8.47 18.92 1.49
N LEU A 13 -7.74 19.49 2.45
CA LEU A 13 -7.00 18.72 3.45
C LEU A 13 -7.31 19.11 4.90
N LEU A 14 -8.56 19.50 5.21
CA LEU A 14 -8.95 19.73 6.61
C LEU A 14 -10.38 19.24 6.88
N VAL A 15 -10.63 17.96 6.69
CA VAL A 15 -11.65 17.24 7.47
C VAL A 15 -10.89 16.34 8.45
N ILE A 16 -10.19 16.94 9.36
CA ILE A 16 -9.88 16.32 10.64
C ILE A 16 -11.20 16.35 11.41
N GLY A 17 -11.80 15.20 11.60
CA GLY A 17 -12.90 15.05 12.54
C GLY A 17 -12.42 15.55 13.90
N VAL A 18 -12.82 16.74 14.27
CA VAL A 18 -12.56 17.28 15.62
C VAL A 18 -13.47 16.53 16.56
N ASN A 19 -12.97 15.47 17.18
CA ASN A 19 -13.62 14.92 18.35
C ASN A 19 -13.53 16.01 19.43
N ALA A 20 -14.65 16.70 19.65
CA ALA A 20 -14.76 17.70 20.69
C ALA A 20 -14.83 17.00 22.05
N GLN A 21 -13.68 16.56 22.55
CA GLN A 21 -13.54 16.09 23.93
C GLN A 21 -13.17 17.28 24.81
N VAL A 22 -13.81 17.37 25.96
CA VAL A 22 -13.53 18.44 26.94
C VAL A 22 -12.79 17.81 28.12
N LYS A 23 -11.55 18.24 28.32
CA LYS A 23 -10.80 17.93 29.55
C LYS A 23 -10.58 19.20 30.36
N MET A 24 -10.89 19.14 31.66
CA MET A 24 -10.61 20.20 32.62
C MET A 24 -9.74 19.62 33.74
N GLY A 25 -8.53 20.12 33.93
CA GLY A 25 -7.60 19.63 34.95
C GLY A 25 -6.17 20.01 34.74
N ASP A 26 -5.26 19.38 35.50
CA ASP A 26 -3.85 19.73 35.54
C ASP A 26 -3.06 19.30 34.28
N ASN A 27 -3.60 18.38 33.48
CA ASN A 27 -3.00 17.90 32.23
C ASN A 27 -3.97 18.07 31.03
N PRO A 28 -4.26 19.28 30.58
CA PRO A 28 -5.31 19.53 29.58
C PRO A 28 -4.99 18.94 28.18
N ASN A 29 -3.75 18.58 27.91
CA ASN A 29 -3.29 18.03 26.62
C ASN A 29 -3.26 16.49 26.57
N SER A 30 -3.60 15.81 27.66
CA SER A 30 -3.64 14.34 27.74
C SER A 30 -5.04 13.90 28.16
N TYR A 31 -5.84 13.38 27.24
CA TYR A 31 -7.21 12.92 27.48
C TYR A 31 -7.35 11.43 27.18
N SER A 32 -8.30 10.81 27.88
CA SER A 32 -8.67 9.42 27.63
C SER A 32 -9.48 9.31 26.33
N PRO A 33 -9.09 8.47 25.36
CA PRO A 33 -9.80 8.36 24.07
C PRO A 33 -11.27 7.96 24.16
N GLY A 34 -11.70 7.42 25.31
CA GLY A 34 -13.07 6.97 25.54
C GLY A 34 -13.97 7.97 26.28
N SER A 35 -13.49 9.17 26.62
CA SER A 35 -14.30 10.16 27.36
C SER A 35 -14.65 11.39 26.53
N ILE A 36 -15.92 11.83 26.60
CA ILE A 36 -16.37 13.11 26.01
C ILE A 36 -16.05 14.27 26.95
N LEU A 37 -16.16 14.02 28.29
CA LEU A 37 -15.80 14.96 29.33
C LEU A 37 -14.90 14.25 30.35
N GLU A 38 -13.71 14.78 30.57
CA GLU A 38 -12.78 14.31 31.60
C GLU A 38 -12.44 15.46 32.55
N LEU A 39 -12.67 15.20 33.85
CA LEU A 39 -12.39 16.15 34.94
C LEU A 39 -11.25 15.58 35.78
N GLU A 40 -10.13 16.26 35.85
CA GLU A 40 -8.93 15.85 36.60
C GLU A 40 -8.57 16.92 37.61
N SER A 41 -8.49 16.53 38.88
CA SER A 41 -8.06 17.42 39.97
C SER A 41 -7.62 16.63 41.19
N THR A 42 -6.59 17.08 41.87
CA THR A 42 -6.13 16.53 43.14
C THR A 42 -6.80 17.19 44.36
N ASN A 43 -7.49 18.32 44.18
CA ASN A 43 -8.06 19.12 45.29
C ASN A 43 -9.41 19.76 44.98
N LYS A 44 -10.04 19.46 43.84
CA LYS A 44 -11.38 19.96 43.48
C LYS A 44 -12.28 18.79 43.08
N ALA A 45 -13.57 18.93 43.23
CA ALA A 45 -14.58 17.92 42.90
C ALA A 45 -15.62 18.50 41.93
N LEU A 46 -16.30 17.62 41.20
CA LEU A 46 -17.50 17.98 40.46
C LEU A 46 -18.66 18.20 41.40
N THR A 47 -19.25 19.40 41.39
CA THR A 47 -20.48 19.68 42.11
C THR A 47 -21.66 19.42 41.17
N LEU A 48 -22.48 18.45 41.51
CA LEU A 48 -23.72 18.16 40.81
C LEU A 48 -24.80 19.21 41.11
N PRO A 49 -25.80 19.40 40.23
CA PRO A 49 -26.98 20.24 40.53
C PRO A 49 -27.61 19.82 41.85
N ARG A 50 -27.79 20.77 42.77
CA ARG A 50 -28.33 20.54 44.10
C ARG A 50 -29.81 20.90 44.13
N LEU A 51 -30.68 19.91 44.31
CA LEU A 51 -32.14 20.06 44.26
C LEU A 51 -32.81 19.43 45.48
N THR A 52 -33.89 20.04 45.94
CA THR A 52 -34.79 19.36 46.88
C THR A 52 -35.56 18.24 46.19
N THR A 53 -36.18 17.35 46.93
CA THR A 53 -37.02 16.27 46.37
C THR A 53 -38.13 16.83 45.48
N VAL A 54 -38.75 17.92 45.87
CA VAL A 54 -39.81 18.59 45.09
C VAL A 54 -39.26 19.16 43.79
N GLN A 55 -38.12 19.81 43.84
CA GLN A 55 -37.45 20.36 42.63
C GLN A 55 -36.99 19.25 41.70
N MET A 56 -36.41 18.17 42.19
CA MET A 56 -36.01 16.99 41.42
C MET A 56 -37.21 16.37 40.68
N GLN A 57 -38.35 16.22 41.38
CA GLN A 57 -39.58 15.66 40.80
C GLN A 57 -40.26 16.60 39.79
N SER A 58 -40.02 17.90 39.89
CA SER A 58 -40.58 18.91 38.99
C SER A 58 -39.72 19.18 37.72
N ILE A 59 -38.62 18.47 37.50
CA ILE A 59 -37.85 18.58 36.26
C ILE A 59 -38.72 18.13 35.07
N PRO A 60 -39.00 19.00 34.08
CA PRO A 60 -39.85 18.65 32.97
C PRO A 60 -39.11 17.70 31.99
N SER A 61 -39.73 16.56 31.68
CA SER A 61 -39.20 15.56 30.74
C SER A 61 -37.75 15.12 31.03
N PRO A 62 -37.46 14.60 32.22
CA PRO A 62 -36.11 14.23 32.57
C PRO A 62 -35.62 13.08 31.66
N LEU A 63 -34.37 13.16 31.24
CA LEU A 63 -33.73 12.13 30.38
C LEU A 63 -33.02 11.08 31.24
N SER A 64 -33.10 9.83 30.82
CA SER A 64 -32.34 8.74 31.45
C SER A 64 -30.83 9.04 31.46
N GLY A 65 -30.22 8.82 32.61
CA GLY A 65 -28.80 9.15 32.82
C GLY A 65 -28.58 10.52 33.48
N MET A 66 -29.61 11.35 33.72
CA MET A 66 -29.46 12.58 34.50
C MET A 66 -29.07 12.26 35.94
N ILE A 67 -28.08 13.00 36.47
CA ILE A 67 -27.52 12.86 37.81
C ILE A 67 -27.67 14.19 38.57
N ILE A 68 -28.22 14.15 39.80
CA ILE A 68 -28.33 15.30 40.71
C ILE A 68 -27.92 14.92 42.12
N PHE A 69 -27.66 15.91 42.97
CA PHE A 69 -27.55 15.77 44.40
C PHE A 69 -28.85 16.27 45.07
N ASN A 70 -29.60 15.36 45.73
CA ASN A 70 -30.81 15.74 46.44
C ASN A 70 -30.45 16.22 47.84
N THR A 71 -30.86 17.46 48.17
CA THR A 71 -30.51 18.12 49.43
C THR A 71 -31.35 17.66 50.62
N ASP A 72 -32.56 17.11 50.39
CA ASP A 72 -33.43 16.63 51.45
C ASP A 72 -32.99 15.26 51.96
N SER A 73 -32.58 14.38 51.03
CA SER A 73 -32.10 13.04 51.35
C SER A 73 -30.58 12.95 51.48
N ASN A 74 -29.86 14.02 51.17
CA ASN A 74 -28.40 14.08 51.17
C ASN A 74 -27.72 12.98 50.31
N CYS A 75 -28.34 12.63 49.18
CA CYS A 75 -27.93 11.55 48.29
C CYS A 75 -27.84 12.00 46.83
N ILE A 76 -26.98 11.30 46.06
CA ILE A 76 -26.97 11.43 44.59
C ILE A 76 -28.14 10.61 44.04
N TYR A 77 -28.87 11.17 43.07
CA TYR A 77 -29.92 10.49 42.32
C TYR A 77 -29.60 10.40 40.86
N LEU A 78 -29.92 9.25 40.27
CA LEU A 78 -29.86 8.97 38.84
C LEU A 78 -31.28 8.76 38.30
N TYR A 79 -31.65 9.42 37.20
CA TYR A 79 -32.89 9.15 36.49
C TYR A 79 -32.75 7.94 35.57
N LYS A 80 -33.58 6.91 35.84
CA LYS A 80 -33.52 5.61 35.10
C LYS A 80 -34.51 5.54 33.94
N ASN A 81 -34.31 4.58 33.03
CA ASN A 81 -35.18 4.32 31.87
C ASN A 81 -36.64 3.98 32.21
N ASN A 82 -36.95 3.64 33.46
CA ASN A 82 -38.30 3.33 33.95
C ASN A 82 -39.01 4.56 34.53
N ASN A 83 -38.57 5.75 34.17
CA ASN A 83 -39.12 7.03 34.61
C ASN A 83 -39.09 7.26 36.14
N VAL A 84 -38.07 6.72 36.81
CA VAL A 84 -37.91 6.83 38.27
C VAL A 84 -36.55 7.41 38.63
N TRP A 85 -36.51 8.36 39.55
CA TRP A 85 -35.32 8.80 40.24
C TRP A 85 -34.89 7.74 41.28
N ALA A 86 -33.72 7.18 41.13
CA ALA A 86 -33.15 6.24 42.08
C ALA A 86 -31.94 6.85 42.80
N SER A 87 -31.88 6.74 44.09
CA SER A 87 -30.72 7.18 44.87
C SER A 87 -29.52 6.29 44.63
N ILE A 88 -28.33 6.89 44.44
CA ILE A 88 -27.04 6.22 44.48
C ILE A 88 -26.50 6.44 45.89
N SER A 89 -26.67 5.47 46.76
CA SER A 89 -26.07 5.54 48.11
C SER A 89 -24.59 5.22 48.01
N VAL A 90 -23.71 6.20 48.32
CA VAL A 90 -22.30 5.93 48.56
C VAL A 90 -22.21 5.33 49.97
N GLY A 91 -21.95 4.05 50.06
CA GLY A 91 -21.86 3.32 51.32
C GLY A 91 -20.77 3.88 52.23
N GLY A 92 -21.15 4.74 53.17
CA GLY A 92 -20.40 5.02 54.38
C GLY A 92 -20.94 4.12 55.48
N GLY A 93 -20.09 3.36 56.14
CA GLY A 93 -20.46 2.35 57.11
C GLY A 93 -21.39 2.87 58.21
N GLY A 94 -22.52 2.21 58.38
CA GLY A 94 -23.50 2.41 59.44
C GLY A 94 -24.83 1.80 59.10
N SER A 95 -25.13 0.65 59.67
CA SER A 95 -26.43 0.11 60.01
C SER A 95 -27.62 0.30 59.06
N ASN A 96 -28.04 -0.77 58.41
CA ASN A 96 -29.41 -1.05 57.93
C ASN A 96 -30.10 0.03 57.08
N THR A 97 -29.83 0.08 55.80
CA THR A 97 -30.85 0.48 54.84
C THR A 97 -31.05 -0.63 53.81
N THR A 98 -32.13 -1.36 53.98
CA THR A 98 -32.68 -2.30 53.00
C THR A 98 -32.92 -1.60 51.67
N TRP A 99 -32.29 -2.08 50.59
CA TRP A 99 -32.74 -1.82 49.24
C TRP A 99 -34.17 -2.33 49.09
N PRO A 100 -35.15 -1.53 48.64
CA PRO A 100 -36.58 -1.87 48.77
C PRO A 100 -37.07 -3.01 47.86
N TYR A 101 -36.25 -3.74 47.19
CA TYR A 101 -36.70 -4.77 46.24
C TYR A 101 -36.02 -6.13 46.32
N HIS A 102 -35.17 -6.45 47.26
CA HIS A 102 -34.69 -7.82 47.38
C HIS A 102 -34.68 -8.30 48.84
N SER A 103 -35.65 -9.15 49.13
CA SER A 103 -35.65 -9.94 50.33
C SER A 103 -34.51 -10.94 50.34
N ASN A 104 -33.64 -10.79 51.32
CA ASN A 104 -32.92 -11.85 52.00
C ASN A 104 -31.62 -12.42 51.42
N ASN A 105 -30.66 -12.27 52.20
CA ASN A 105 -29.44 -12.97 52.54
C ASN A 105 -28.15 -12.33 51.99
N LEU A 106 -27.70 -11.31 52.73
CA LEU A 106 -26.28 -11.05 52.87
C LEU A 106 -25.72 -12.18 53.71
N THR A 107 -25.20 -13.23 53.12
CA THR A 107 -24.44 -14.25 53.86
C THR A 107 -22.96 -13.83 53.83
N ALA A 108 -22.54 -13.10 54.85
CA ALA A 108 -21.13 -12.96 55.15
C ALA A 108 -20.64 -14.30 55.69
N GLY A 109 -19.97 -15.10 54.84
CA GLY A 109 -19.31 -16.34 55.26
C GLY A 109 -17.80 -16.13 55.27
N THR A 110 -17.12 -16.87 56.15
CA THR A 110 -15.67 -17.03 56.05
C THR A 110 -15.36 -18.36 55.37
N ASN A 111 -14.48 -18.39 54.39
CA ASN A 111 -13.94 -19.68 53.92
C ASN A 111 -13.11 -20.30 55.06
N GLY A 112 -12.79 -21.59 54.96
CA GLY A 112 -12.03 -22.33 55.98
C GLY A 112 -10.68 -21.70 56.37
N ASN A 113 -10.22 -20.63 55.72
CA ASN A 113 -8.99 -19.89 55.98
C ASN A 113 -9.29 -18.53 56.69
N GLY A 114 -10.49 -18.26 57.19
CA GLY A 114 -10.81 -17.04 57.94
C GLY A 114 -10.92 -15.75 57.10
N GLN A 115 -10.94 -15.84 55.77
CA GLN A 115 -11.08 -14.69 54.89
C GLN A 115 -12.56 -14.43 54.58
N GLY A 116 -12.96 -13.14 54.60
CA GLY A 116 -14.35 -12.74 54.37
C GLY A 116 -14.86 -13.10 52.97
N ILE A 117 -16.06 -13.67 52.91
CA ILE A 117 -16.81 -13.91 51.68
C ILE A 117 -18.07 -13.04 51.75
N VAL A 118 -18.39 -12.31 50.71
CA VAL A 118 -19.65 -11.57 50.61
C VAL A 118 -20.45 -12.17 49.45
N SER A 119 -21.61 -12.76 49.77
CA SER A 119 -22.61 -13.19 48.80
C SER A 119 -23.80 -12.29 48.88
N LEU A 120 -24.12 -11.54 47.84
CA LEU A 120 -25.31 -10.69 47.78
C LEU A 120 -26.44 -11.42 47.05
N THR A 121 -27.66 -11.10 47.45
CA THR A 121 -28.94 -11.74 47.12
C THR A 121 -29.12 -12.30 45.70
N GLY A 122 -29.47 -13.57 45.63
CA GLY A 122 -29.84 -14.30 44.41
C GLY A 122 -30.09 -15.77 44.68
N THR A 123 -30.37 -16.53 43.64
CA THR A 123 -30.54 -17.99 43.72
C THR A 123 -29.36 -18.68 43.03
N GLY A 124 -28.82 -19.74 43.65
CA GLY A 124 -27.73 -20.56 43.05
C GLY A 124 -26.38 -19.88 43.06
N LEU A 125 -26.09 -18.95 43.96
CA LEU A 125 -24.82 -18.23 44.06
C LEU A 125 -23.75 -19.05 44.76
N THR A 126 -22.51 -18.94 44.32
CA THR A 126 -21.33 -19.50 45.00
C THR A 126 -20.23 -18.44 45.08
N ALA A 127 -19.80 -18.08 46.27
CA ALA A 127 -18.61 -17.25 46.49
C ALA A 127 -17.71 -18.02 47.49
N SER A 128 -16.60 -18.61 47.03
CA SER A 128 -15.72 -19.46 47.84
C SER A 128 -14.27 -18.98 47.90
N GLY A 129 -13.87 -18.03 47.07
CA GLY A 129 -12.58 -17.36 47.18
C GLY A 129 -12.55 -16.38 48.37
N GLY A 130 -11.36 -16.13 48.95
CA GLY A 130 -11.22 -15.10 49.98
C GLY A 130 -11.55 -13.71 49.39
N TYR A 131 -12.44 -12.96 50.10
CA TYR A 131 -12.93 -11.65 49.64
C TYR A 131 -13.63 -11.65 48.28
N SER A 132 -14.20 -12.80 47.86
CA SER A 132 -14.94 -12.92 46.61
C SER A 132 -16.37 -12.42 46.72
N HIS A 133 -16.97 -12.01 45.59
CA HIS A 133 -18.31 -11.47 45.50
C HIS A 133 -19.12 -12.13 44.38
N ALA A 134 -20.34 -12.58 44.68
CA ALA A 134 -21.27 -13.10 43.68
C ALA A 134 -22.66 -12.47 43.86
N GLU A 135 -23.23 -11.90 42.80
CA GLU A 135 -24.51 -11.19 42.81
C GLU A 135 -25.38 -11.58 41.62
N GLY A 136 -26.70 -11.75 41.81
CA GLY A 136 -27.66 -12.09 40.75
C GLY A 136 -28.15 -13.53 40.83
N LYS A 137 -28.07 -14.30 39.71
CA LYS A 137 -28.57 -15.68 39.65
C LYS A 137 -27.55 -16.63 39.06
N ASN A 138 -27.29 -17.74 39.77
CA ASN A 138 -26.35 -18.82 39.37
C ASN A 138 -24.92 -18.34 39.14
N ASN A 139 -24.48 -17.24 39.74
CA ASN A 139 -23.13 -16.71 39.61
C ASN A 139 -22.15 -17.41 40.54
N VAL A 140 -20.91 -17.53 40.09
CA VAL A 140 -19.83 -18.23 40.76
C VAL A 140 -18.58 -17.38 40.85
N ALA A 141 -18.04 -17.14 42.07
CA ALA A 141 -16.77 -16.45 42.31
C ALA A 141 -15.83 -17.36 43.12
N TYR A 142 -14.98 -18.12 42.44
CA TYR A 142 -14.04 -19.07 43.05
C TYR A 142 -12.68 -18.46 43.42
N GLY A 143 -12.22 -17.49 42.63
CA GLY A 143 -10.93 -16.86 42.86
C GLY A 143 -10.94 -15.96 44.11
N ASN A 144 -9.77 -15.79 44.76
CA ASN A 144 -9.60 -14.74 45.76
C ASN A 144 -9.83 -13.38 45.14
N TYR A 145 -10.56 -12.49 45.79
CA TYR A 145 -10.93 -11.14 45.29
C TYR A 145 -11.72 -11.17 43.96
N ALA A 146 -12.29 -12.31 43.56
CA ALA A 146 -13.08 -12.42 42.36
C ALA A 146 -14.47 -11.81 42.49
N TRP A 147 -15.00 -11.26 41.40
CA TRP A 147 -16.32 -10.67 41.31
C TRP A 147 -17.15 -11.28 40.18
N SER A 148 -18.32 -11.80 40.48
CA SER A 148 -19.25 -12.33 39.48
C SER A 148 -20.64 -11.68 39.69
N SER A 149 -21.19 -11.03 38.64
CA SER A 149 -22.46 -10.29 38.73
C SER A 149 -23.30 -10.43 37.46
N GLY A 150 -24.56 -10.89 37.61
CA GLY A 150 -25.49 -11.06 36.51
C GLY A 150 -26.19 -12.42 36.52
N TYR A 151 -26.10 -13.20 35.43
CA TYR A 151 -26.71 -14.51 35.30
C TYR A 151 -25.71 -15.57 34.83
N ALA A 152 -25.48 -16.57 35.65
CA ALA A 152 -24.61 -17.73 35.35
C ALA A 152 -23.17 -17.37 34.95
N ASP A 153 -22.67 -16.23 35.49
CA ASP A 153 -21.28 -15.80 35.28
C ASP A 153 -20.34 -16.57 36.23
N THR A 154 -19.12 -16.81 35.78
CA THR A 154 -18.06 -17.51 36.53
C THR A 154 -16.79 -16.69 36.59
N ALA A 155 -16.35 -16.30 37.77
CA ALA A 155 -15.06 -15.67 38.04
C ALA A 155 -14.18 -16.63 38.86
N ALA A 156 -13.42 -17.47 38.20
CA ALA A 156 -12.61 -18.54 38.81
C ALA A 156 -11.17 -18.12 39.10
N GLY A 157 -10.64 -17.15 38.37
CA GLY A 157 -9.29 -16.62 38.58
C GLY A 157 -9.19 -15.67 39.77
N GLU A 158 -7.98 -15.55 40.35
CA GLU A 158 -7.70 -14.53 41.36
C GLU A 158 -7.94 -13.13 40.79
N ALA A 159 -8.63 -12.26 41.54
CA ALA A 159 -9.01 -10.91 41.16
C ALA A 159 -9.65 -10.81 39.77
N SER A 160 -10.34 -11.85 39.32
CA SER A 160 -11.07 -11.85 38.06
C SER A 160 -12.49 -11.28 38.22
N VAL A 161 -13.00 -10.67 37.13
CA VAL A 161 -14.34 -10.04 37.14
C VAL A 161 -15.16 -10.56 35.95
N ALA A 162 -16.33 -11.18 36.23
CA ALA A 162 -17.28 -11.64 35.22
C ALA A 162 -18.65 -10.97 35.44
N MET A 163 -19.13 -10.22 34.43
CA MET A 163 -20.36 -9.43 34.55
C MET A 163 -21.28 -9.61 33.33
N GLY A 164 -22.56 -9.96 33.58
CA GLY A 164 -23.55 -10.01 32.52
C GLY A 164 -24.29 -11.33 32.42
N TYR A 165 -24.08 -12.10 31.34
CA TYR A 165 -24.79 -13.35 31.10
C TYR A 165 -23.81 -14.45 30.61
N GLN A 166 -23.63 -15.50 31.40
CA GLN A 166 -22.81 -16.69 31.09
C GLN A 166 -21.35 -16.40 30.70
N ASN A 167 -20.75 -15.35 31.25
CA ASN A 167 -19.33 -15.07 31.06
C ASN A 167 -18.49 -16.00 31.94
N LYS A 168 -17.28 -16.38 31.44
CA LYS A 168 -16.37 -17.29 32.16
C LYS A 168 -14.95 -16.74 32.19
N ASN A 169 -14.49 -16.40 33.40
CA ASN A 169 -13.13 -15.96 33.67
C ASN A 169 -12.38 -17.06 34.41
N LEU A 170 -11.49 -17.75 33.71
CA LEU A 170 -10.83 -18.95 34.22
C LEU A 170 -9.43 -18.69 34.78
N SER A 171 -8.87 -17.49 34.59
CA SER A 171 -7.49 -17.14 34.94
C SER A 171 -7.38 -15.83 35.71
N PRO A 172 -6.27 -15.63 36.47
CA PRO A 172 -6.08 -14.45 37.29
C PRO A 172 -6.11 -13.13 36.51
N TYR A 173 -6.61 -12.08 37.19
CA TYR A 173 -6.63 -10.68 36.70
C TYR A 173 -7.37 -10.51 35.38
N SER A 174 -8.24 -11.45 35.02
CA SER A 174 -9.03 -11.41 33.79
C SER A 174 -10.36 -10.68 33.99
N PHE A 175 -10.87 -10.09 32.91
CA PHE A 175 -12.13 -9.36 32.93
C PHE A 175 -13.03 -9.77 31.76
N SER A 176 -14.30 -10.09 32.05
CA SER A 176 -15.29 -10.23 30.97
C SER A 176 -16.60 -9.53 31.31
N ALA A 177 -17.19 -8.87 30.30
CA ALA A 177 -18.51 -8.29 30.45
C ALA A 177 -19.34 -8.42 29.17
N GLY A 178 -20.64 -8.75 29.33
CA GLY A 178 -21.58 -8.89 28.24
C GLY A 178 -22.23 -10.29 28.21
N PHE A 179 -22.21 -10.95 27.07
CA PHE A 179 -22.91 -12.21 26.83
C PHE A 179 -21.95 -13.32 26.37
N GLN A 180 -21.85 -14.40 27.15
CA GLN A 180 -21.08 -15.63 26.80
C GLN A 180 -19.61 -15.40 26.43
N ASN A 181 -18.94 -14.42 27.03
CA ASN A 181 -17.51 -14.21 26.82
C ASN A 181 -16.68 -15.18 27.66
N VAL A 182 -15.51 -15.58 27.16
CA VAL A 182 -14.59 -16.48 27.85
C VAL A 182 -13.20 -15.88 27.88
N THR A 183 -12.61 -15.75 29.08
CA THR A 183 -11.19 -15.45 29.27
C THR A 183 -10.53 -16.64 29.98
N ALA A 184 -9.41 -17.12 29.44
CA ALA A 184 -8.75 -18.31 29.97
C ALA A 184 -7.23 -18.17 30.13
N TYR A 185 -6.71 -16.93 30.15
CA TYR A 185 -5.32 -16.67 30.46
C TYR A 185 -5.17 -15.38 31.28
N GLN A 186 -4.01 -15.18 31.90
CA GLN A 186 -3.75 -14.06 32.82
C GLN A 186 -3.92 -12.71 32.12
N SER A 187 -4.62 -11.79 32.79
CA SER A 187 -4.91 -10.43 32.33
C SER A 187 -5.63 -10.36 30.98
N ALA A 188 -6.30 -11.43 30.56
CA ALA A 188 -7.14 -11.45 29.37
C ALA A 188 -8.43 -10.67 29.60
N VAL A 189 -8.89 -9.94 28.58
CA VAL A 189 -10.09 -9.10 28.65
C VAL A 189 -11.04 -9.42 27.51
N ALA A 190 -12.33 -9.67 27.80
CA ALA A 190 -13.34 -9.93 26.79
C ALA A 190 -14.61 -9.09 27.02
N PHE A 191 -14.96 -8.21 26.07
CA PHE A 191 -16.15 -7.37 26.11
C PHE A 191 -17.09 -7.62 24.96
N GLY A 192 -18.40 -7.68 25.21
CA GLY A 192 -19.43 -7.79 24.20
C GLY A 192 -20.06 -9.16 24.17
N GLN A 193 -20.11 -9.83 23.02
CA GLN A 193 -20.83 -11.10 22.89
C GLN A 193 -19.95 -12.21 22.30
N GLU A 194 -19.94 -13.38 22.93
CA GLU A 194 -19.29 -14.61 22.44
C GLU A 194 -17.80 -14.44 22.10
N ASN A 195 -17.11 -13.47 22.73
CA ASN A 195 -15.66 -13.30 22.54
C ASN A 195 -14.91 -14.34 23.36
N ARG A 196 -13.83 -14.87 22.80
CA ARG A 196 -12.95 -15.82 23.47
C ARG A 196 -11.52 -15.28 23.48
N ASP A 197 -11.07 -14.87 24.64
CA ASP A 197 -9.70 -14.43 24.85
C ASP A 197 -8.94 -15.43 25.71
N THR A 198 -8.04 -16.15 25.09
CA THR A 198 -7.16 -17.11 25.74
C THR A 198 -5.68 -16.71 25.61
N GLY A 199 -5.42 -15.45 25.27
CA GLY A 199 -4.09 -14.85 25.20
C GLY A 199 -3.68 -14.17 26.53
N TRP A 200 -2.38 -13.92 26.69
CA TRP A 200 -1.83 -13.19 27.84
C TRP A 200 -1.87 -11.68 27.62
N SER A 201 -2.43 -10.94 28.58
CA SER A 201 -2.56 -9.48 28.51
C SER A 201 -3.14 -9.00 27.18
N SER A 202 -4.22 -9.63 26.76
CA SER A 202 -4.88 -9.41 25.47
C SER A 202 -6.30 -8.90 25.64
N LEU A 203 -6.89 -8.37 24.55
CA LEU A 203 -8.23 -7.80 24.52
C LEU A 203 -9.05 -8.31 23.34
N ALA A 204 -10.16 -8.99 23.58
CA ALA A 204 -11.17 -9.34 22.59
C ALA A 204 -12.46 -8.52 22.84
N MET A 205 -12.83 -7.64 21.92
CA MET A 205 -13.99 -6.74 22.08
C MET A 205 -14.91 -6.74 20.86
N GLY A 206 -16.22 -6.85 21.10
CA GLY A 206 -17.26 -6.85 20.07
C GLY A 206 -18.01 -8.16 20.01
N LEU A 207 -18.10 -8.80 18.84
CA LEU A 207 -18.86 -10.03 18.64
C LEU A 207 -17.99 -11.14 18.05
N LYS A 208 -17.91 -12.29 18.73
CA LYS A 208 -17.25 -13.53 18.24
C LYS A 208 -15.76 -13.40 17.92
N ASN A 209 -15.05 -12.45 18.51
CA ASN A 209 -13.61 -12.36 18.34
C ASN A 209 -12.88 -13.46 19.12
N LYS A 210 -11.75 -13.96 18.56
CA LYS A 210 -10.98 -15.06 19.17
C LYS A 210 -9.51 -14.72 19.22
N ILE A 211 -8.93 -14.79 20.42
CA ILE A 211 -7.49 -14.76 20.65
C ILE A 211 -7.10 -16.11 21.26
N TYR A 212 -6.20 -16.82 20.59
CA TYR A 212 -5.84 -18.19 20.96
C TYR A 212 -4.72 -18.23 22.02
N SER A 213 -4.57 -19.37 22.65
CA SER A 213 -3.49 -19.62 23.62
C SER A 213 -2.11 -19.48 22.97
N GLY A 214 -1.14 -18.94 23.73
CA GLY A 214 0.19 -18.65 23.23
C GLY A 214 0.34 -17.30 22.54
N VAL A 215 -0.76 -16.54 22.38
CA VAL A 215 -0.76 -15.15 21.94
C VAL A 215 -0.57 -14.22 23.14
N SER A 216 0.19 -13.13 22.98
CA SER A 216 0.40 -12.14 24.04
C SER A 216 0.27 -10.72 23.51
N TYR A 217 -0.17 -9.79 24.38
CA TYR A 217 -0.23 -8.36 24.09
C TYR A 217 -1.01 -8.00 22.83
N SER A 218 -2.08 -8.72 22.53
CA SER A 218 -2.79 -8.62 21.25
C SER A 218 -4.22 -8.14 21.42
N ASN A 219 -4.76 -7.47 20.40
CA ASN A 219 -6.10 -6.91 20.41
C ASN A 219 -6.93 -7.37 19.21
N ALA A 220 -8.13 -7.88 19.45
CA ALA A 220 -9.11 -8.26 18.44
C ALA A 220 -10.43 -7.52 18.66
N LEU A 221 -10.70 -6.49 17.84
CA LEU A 221 -11.84 -5.60 18.01
C LEU A 221 -12.77 -5.64 16.80
N GLY A 222 -14.06 -5.83 17.01
CA GLY A 222 -15.09 -5.84 15.99
C GLY A 222 -15.86 -7.15 15.90
N TYR A 223 -15.97 -7.74 14.71
CA TYR A 223 -16.75 -8.95 14.48
C TYR A 223 -15.92 -10.10 13.91
N SER A 224 -15.94 -11.24 14.57
CA SER A 224 -15.36 -12.51 14.07
C SER A 224 -13.87 -12.43 13.68
N ASN A 225 -13.09 -11.59 14.35
CA ASN A 225 -11.65 -11.52 14.13
C ASN A 225 -10.93 -12.65 14.87
N GLU A 226 -9.81 -13.15 14.30
CA GLU A 226 -9.03 -14.23 14.90
C GLU A 226 -7.52 -13.88 14.98
N ILE A 227 -6.91 -14.07 16.16
CA ILE A 227 -5.45 -14.04 16.36
C ILE A 227 -5.01 -15.41 16.86
N ARG A 228 -4.33 -16.17 15.99
CA ARG A 228 -4.00 -17.58 16.25
C ARG A 228 -2.63 -17.78 16.87
N SER A 229 -1.68 -16.92 16.56
CA SER A 229 -0.29 -17.06 17.02
C SER A 229 0.42 -15.70 17.00
N GLY A 230 1.50 -15.57 17.77
CA GLY A 230 2.37 -14.40 17.81
C GLY A 230 2.03 -13.42 18.92
N ASN A 231 2.84 -12.36 19.01
CA ASN A 231 2.72 -11.31 20.02
C ASN A 231 2.44 -9.95 19.38
N SER A 232 1.81 -9.05 20.13
CA SER A 232 1.55 -7.68 19.69
C SER A 232 0.79 -7.58 18.37
N GLY A 233 -0.16 -8.52 18.16
CA GLY A 233 -1.04 -8.52 17.00
C GLY A 233 -2.26 -7.64 17.23
N ASN A 234 -2.61 -6.81 16.25
CA ASN A 234 -3.78 -5.95 16.32
C ASN A 234 -4.73 -6.21 15.16
N VAL A 235 -6.00 -6.47 15.47
CA VAL A 235 -7.02 -6.74 14.46
C VAL A 235 -8.25 -5.88 14.72
N PHE A 236 -8.68 -5.14 13.69
CA PHE A 236 -9.81 -4.23 13.75
C PHE A 236 -10.79 -4.47 12.59
N GLY A 237 -12.10 -4.53 12.87
CA GLY A 237 -13.12 -4.66 11.84
C GLY A 237 -13.76 -6.05 11.81
N GLU A 238 -13.88 -6.68 10.64
CA GLU A 238 -14.66 -7.91 10.47
C GLU A 238 -13.84 -9.01 9.80
N ALA A 239 -13.90 -10.22 10.34
CA ALA A 239 -13.35 -11.46 9.77
C ALA A 239 -11.86 -11.40 9.40
N ASN A 240 -11.07 -10.53 10.07
CA ASN A 240 -9.63 -10.48 9.85
C ASN A 240 -8.93 -11.57 10.64
N MET A 241 -7.80 -12.09 10.11
CA MET A 241 -7.08 -13.20 10.71
C MET A 241 -5.56 -12.99 10.73
N LEU A 242 -4.96 -13.07 11.91
CA LEU A 242 -3.51 -13.24 12.08
C LEU A 242 -3.23 -14.72 12.31
N LYS A 243 -2.56 -15.36 11.35
CA LYS A 243 -2.28 -16.81 11.39
C LYS A 243 -1.02 -17.11 12.17
N THR A 244 0.07 -16.45 11.78
CA THR A 244 1.39 -16.62 12.40
C THR A 244 2.11 -15.28 12.53
N GLY A 245 3.22 -15.28 13.28
CA GLY A 245 4.13 -14.14 13.40
C GLY A 245 3.66 -13.08 14.40
N SER A 246 4.52 -12.09 14.63
CA SER A 246 4.34 -11.04 15.64
C SER A 246 4.33 -9.65 15.02
N TYR A 247 3.82 -8.66 15.77
CA TYR A 247 3.79 -7.25 15.37
C TYR A 247 2.97 -7.00 14.09
N ASN A 248 1.89 -7.75 13.93
CA ASN A 248 1.02 -7.65 12.77
C ASN A 248 -0.18 -6.74 13.04
N THR A 249 -0.63 -6.02 12.01
CA THR A 249 -1.88 -5.24 12.07
C THR A 249 -2.77 -5.55 10.88
N ALA A 250 -4.03 -5.93 11.14
CA ALA A 250 -5.05 -6.09 10.11
C ALA A 250 -6.25 -5.21 10.43
N ALA A 251 -6.66 -4.34 9.50
CA ALA A 251 -7.84 -3.51 9.68
C ALA A 251 -8.73 -3.51 8.44
N GLY A 252 -10.04 -3.65 8.64
CA GLY A 252 -11.05 -3.71 7.59
C GLY A 252 -11.81 -5.03 7.56
N PHE A 253 -11.94 -5.65 6.41
CA PHE A 253 -12.72 -6.86 6.21
C PHE A 253 -11.91 -8.01 5.57
N GLY A 254 -11.89 -9.17 6.19
CA GLY A 254 -11.38 -10.40 5.59
C GLY A 254 -9.87 -10.43 5.31
N ASN A 255 -9.08 -9.55 5.91
CA ASN A 255 -7.63 -9.55 5.74
C ASN A 255 -6.99 -10.74 6.44
N SER A 256 -5.97 -11.35 5.83
CA SER A 256 -5.30 -12.54 6.36
C SER A 256 -3.79 -12.38 6.36
N ILE A 257 -3.17 -12.42 7.54
CA ILE A 257 -1.72 -12.24 7.71
C ILE A 257 -1.05 -13.55 8.13
N ASP A 258 -0.02 -13.92 7.38
CA ASP A 258 0.96 -14.93 7.70
C ASP A 258 2.36 -14.29 7.66
N GLY A 259 3.19 -14.46 8.71
CA GLY A 259 4.48 -13.78 8.85
C GLY A 259 4.47 -12.66 9.91
N SER A 260 5.54 -11.87 10.02
CA SER A 260 5.72 -10.86 11.06
C SER A 260 5.87 -9.44 10.50
N TYR A 261 5.57 -8.41 11.33
CA TYR A 261 5.69 -7.00 10.96
C TYR A 261 4.84 -6.60 9.75
N ASN A 262 3.76 -7.31 9.47
CA ASN A 262 2.89 -7.07 8.32
C ASN A 262 1.72 -6.16 8.69
N GLN A 263 1.33 -5.28 7.77
CA GLN A 263 0.22 -4.35 7.93
C GLN A 263 -0.72 -4.42 6.73
N LEU A 264 -1.98 -4.84 6.96
CA LEU A 264 -2.99 -4.98 5.93
C LEU A 264 -4.21 -4.12 6.26
N PHE A 265 -4.58 -3.25 5.32
CA PHE A 265 -5.72 -2.34 5.46
C PHE A 265 -6.68 -2.48 4.28
N GLY A 266 -7.98 -2.49 4.56
CA GLY A 266 -9.01 -2.59 3.55
C GLY A 266 -9.68 -3.95 3.49
N LYS A 267 -9.86 -4.54 2.30
CA LYS A 267 -10.68 -5.74 2.14
C LYS A 267 -9.92 -6.89 1.48
N ASN A 268 -9.97 -8.08 2.09
CA ASN A 268 -9.44 -9.33 1.55
C ASN A 268 -7.95 -9.28 1.13
N ASN A 269 -7.15 -8.40 1.74
CA ASN A 269 -5.72 -8.41 1.50
C ASN A 269 -5.05 -9.60 2.22
N LYS A 270 -3.99 -10.14 1.64
CA LYS A 270 -3.41 -11.39 2.12
C LYS A 270 -1.89 -11.39 2.05
N THR A 271 -1.24 -11.85 3.12
CA THR A 271 0.17 -12.31 3.09
C THR A 271 0.21 -13.83 3.28
N LEU A 272 1.10 -14.49 2.54
CA LEU A 272 1.32 -15.95 2.58
C LEU A 272 2.71 -16.30 3.12
N GLY A 273 3.19 -15.54 4.07
CA GLY A 273 4.52 -15.64 4.67
C GLY A 273 5.31 -14.35 4.48
N GLY A 274 6.55 -14.35 4.96
CA GLY A 274 7.44 -13.18 4.87
C GLY A 274 7.20 -12.12 5.94
N ASN A 275 7.96 -11.03 5.85
CA ASN A 275 7.97 -10.01 6.89
C ASN A 275 8.01 -8.58 6.33
N GLY A 276 7.50 -7.62 7.10
CA GLY A 276 7.58 -6.20 6.76
C GLY A 276 6.64 -5.76 5.64
N HIS A 277 5.59 -6.52 5.35
CA HIS A 277 4.71 -6.21 4.24
C HIS A 277 3.66 -5.16 4.58
N PHE A 278 3.37 -4.32 3.59
CA PHE A 278 2.26 -3.38 3.63
C PHE A 278 1.30 -3.61 2.46
N ALA A 279 0.01 -3.81 2.74
CA ALA A 279 -1.00 -3.87 1.70
C ALA A 279 -2.22 -3.02 2.06
N GLY A 280 -2.64 -2.16 1.13
CA GLY A 280 -3.82 -1.32 1.25
C GLY A 280 -4.76 -1.44 0.05
N GLY A 281 -6.07 -1.41 0.29
CA GLY A 281 -7.07 -1.55 -0.76
C GLY A 281 -7.79 -2.88 -0.73
N GLU A 282 -8.02 -3.51 -1.88
CA GLU A 282 -8.84 -4.73 -1.97
C GLU A 282 -8.15 -5.85 -2.74
N ASN A 283 -8.21 -7.07 -2.22
CA ASN A 283 -7.74 -8.31 -2.85
C ASN A 283 -6.23 -8.32 -3.21
N ASN A 284 -5.39 -7.54 -2.55
CA ASN A 284 -3.95 -7.60 -2.79
C ASN A 284 -3.33 -8.83 -2.12
N THR A 285 -2.40 -9.49 -2.82
CA THR A 285 -1.75 -10.71 -2.34
C THR A 285 -0.23 -10.58 -2.36
N ILE A 286 0.42 -10.86 -1.23
CA ILE A 286 1.87 -10.91 -1.10
C ILE A 286 2.26 -12.36 -0.81
N ASN A 287 2.95 -12.98 -1.78
CA ASN A 287 3.43 -14.34 -1.68
C ASN A 287 4.87 -14.34 -1.17
N ASN A 288 5.03 -14.35 0.16
CA ASN A 288 6.34 -14.42 0.80
C ASN A 288 7.27 -13.21 0.51
N GLY A 289 8.50 -13.24 1.01
CA GLY A 289 9.50 -12.20 0.80
C GLY A 289 9.67 -11.23 1.97
N ILE A 290 10.28 -10.08 1.67
CA ILE A 290 10.58 -9.04 2.68
C ILE A 290 10.19 -7.66 2.12
N ASP A 291 9.55 -6.82 2.97
CA ASP A 291 9.28 -5.41 2.72
C ASP A 291 8.57 -5.10 1.39
N ASN A 292 7.53 -5.85 1.08
CA ASN A 292 6.72 -5.60 -0.11
C ASN A 292 5.57 -4.64 0.19
N THR A 293 5.27 -3.75 -0.76
CA THR A 293 4.22 -2.73 -0.62
C THR A 293 3.23 -2.78 -1.78
N LEU A 294 1.94 -3.02 -1.48
CA LEU A 294 0.87 -3.10 -2.46
C LEU A 294 -0.26 -2.12 -2.12
N PHE A 295 -0.67 -1.33 -3.10
CA PHE A 295 -1.84 -0.45 -2.99
C PHE A 295 -2.78 -0.59 -4.17
N GLY A 296 -4.10 -0.64 -3.88
CA GLY A 296 -5.14 -0.64 -4.87
C GLY A 296 -5.92 -1.94 -4.94
N TYR A 297 -6.15 -2.47 -6.12
CA TYR A 297 -7.03 -3.60 -6.35
C TYR A 297 -6.33 -4.76 -7.03
N ASN A 298 -6.39 -5.95 -6.43
CA ASN A 298 -5.95 -7.22 -7.01
C ASN A 298 -4.49 -7.23 -7.49
N ASN A 299 -3.59 -6.55 -6.76
CA ASN A 299 -2.17 -6.59 -7.05
C ASN A 299 -1.51 -7.82 -6.40
N THR A 300 -0.47 -8.36 -7.04
CA THR A 300 0.28 -9.52 -6.54
C THR A 300 1.77 -9.24 -6.50
N ALA A 301 2.43 -9.60 -5.39
CA ALA A 301 3.88 -9.53 -5.23
C ALA A 301 4.45 -10.88 -4.76
N GLU A 302 5.60 -11.29 -5.34
CA GLU A 302 6.35 -12.48 -4.94
C GLU A 302 7.85 -12.22 -5.04
N GLY A 303 8.51 -12.03 -3.91
CA GLY A 303 9.92 -11.69 -3.81
C GLY A 303 10.18 -10.61 -2.76
N ASN A 304 11.30 -9.88 -2.88
CA ASN A 304 11.72 -8.91 -1.87
C ASN A 304 11.73 -7.47 -2.39
N TYR A 305 11.34 -6.53 -1.53
CA TYR A 305 11.37 -5.09 -1.81
C TYR A 305 10.54 -4.68 -3.03
N LEU A 306 9.38 -5.31 -3.20
CA LEU A 306 8.50 -5.13 -4.35
C LEU A 306 7.46 -4.04 -4.09
N GLY A 307 7.12 -3.29 -5.16
CA GLY A 307 6.07 -2.29 -5.14
C GLY A 307 5.02 -2.52 -6.22
N ALA A 308 3.71 -2.52 -5.87
CA ALA A 308 2.65 -2.51 -6.86
C ALA A 308 1.55 -1.53 -6.45
N ILE A 309 1.28 -0.55 -7.31
CA ILE A 309 0.28 0.48 -7.06
C ILE A 309 -0.69 0.56 -8.25
N GLY A 310 -1.99 0.41 -7.98
CA GLY A 310 -3.03 0.50 -8.97
C GLY A 310 -3.88 -0.77 -9.05
N LYS A 311 -4.10 -1.29 -10.25
CA LYS A 311 -5.05 -2.40 -10.45
C LYS A 311 -4.41 -3.57 -11.19
N GLU A 312 -4.53 -4.77 -10.64
CA GLU A 312 -4.15 -6.01 -11.32
C GLU A 312 -2.68 -6.05 -11.77
N ASN A 313 -1.79 -5.36 -11.03
CA ASN A 313 -0.36 -5.41 -11.30
C ASN A 313 0.25 -6.67 -10.65
N THR A 314 1.27 -7.22 -11.30
CA THR A 314 2.00 -8.38 -10.79
C THR A 314 3.49 -8.09 -10.79
N VAL A 315 4.14 -8.24 -9.63
CA VAL A 315 5.57 -7.99 -9.45
C VAL A 315 6.26 -9.23 -8.90
N TYR A 316 7.40 -9.57 -9.50
CA TYR A 316 8.19 -10.72 -9.09
C TYR A 316 9.65 -10.35 -8.88
N PHE A 317 10.36 -11.17 -8.15
CA PHE A 317 11.79 -11.16 -7.95
C PHE A 317 12.25 -10.15 -6.92
N GLN A 318 13.11 -9.17 -7.24
CA GLN A 318 13.71 -8.26 -6.26
C GLN A 318 13.72 -6.82 -6.76
N SER A 319 13.25 -5.90 -5.90
CA SER A 319 13.22 -4.46 -6.16
C SER A 319 12.45 -4.06 -7.42
N ALA A 320 11.48 -4.86 -7.85
CA ALA A 320 10.62 -4.54 -8.99
C ALA A 320 9.44 -3.68 -8.57
N VAL A 321 9.03 -2.76 -9.45
CA VAL A 321 7.91 -1.83 -9.19
C VAL A 321 6.95 -1.79 -10.38
N ALA A 322 5.65 -1.96 -10.11
CA ALA A 322 4.59 -1.81 -11.10
C ALA A 322 3.58 -0.72 -10.70
N LEU A 323 3.37 0.26 -11.58
CA LEU A 323 2.49 1.41 -11.36
C LEU A 323 1.41 1.49 -12.44
N GLY A 324 0.14 1.57 -12.08
CA GLY A 324 -0.97 1.67 -13.01
C GLY A 324 -1.81 0.41 -13.10
N GLN A 325 -2.05 -0.14 -14.29
CA GLN A 325 -2.96 -1.27 -14.46
C GLN A 325 -2.34 -2.39 -15.30
N LEU A 326 -2.55 -3.64 -14.90
CA LEU A 326 -2.16 -4.85 -15.65
C LEU A 326 -0.67 -4.94 -15.99
N ASN A 327 0.18 -4.20 -15.28
CA ASN A 327 1.63 -4.28 -15.53
C ASN A 327 2.20 -5.55 -14.88
N LYS A 328 3.13 -6.19 -15.59
CA LYS A 328 3.85 -7.36 -15.11
C LYS A 328 5.34 -7.08 -15.09
N ASP A 329 5.90 -6.92 -13.91
CA ASP A 329 7.33 -6.69 -13.73
C ASP A 329 7.98 -7.89 -13.04
N SER A 330 8.83 -8.59 -13.79
CA SER A 330 9.58 -9.75 -13.31
C SER A 330 11.09 -9.51 -13.36
N GLY A 331 11.51 -8.27 -13.56
CA GLY A 331 12.89 -7.87 -13.63
C GLY A 331 13.53 -7.66 -12.25
N TYR A 332 14.85 -7.44 -12.23
CA TYR A 332 15.60 -7.02 -11.05
C TYR A 332 15.80 -5.50 -11.09
N ALA A 333 15.46 -4.82 -10.00
CA ALA A 333 15.59 -3.36 -9.89
C ALA A 333 14.97 -2.63 -11.09
N SER A 334 13.74 -2.99 -11.43
CA SER A 334 13.02 -2.55 -12.62
C SER A 334 11.73 -1.82 -12.29
N ILE A 335 11.20 -1.09 -13.29
CA ILE A 335 9.93 -0.37 -13.13
C ILE A 335 9.05 -0.48 -14.39
N ALA A 336 7.81 -0.93 -14.22
CA ALA A 336 6.76 -0.95 -15.24
C ALA A 336 5.64 0.03 -14.87
N GLY A 337 5.40 1.06 -15.69
CA GLY A 337 4.41 2.10 -15.43
C GLY A 337 3.42 2.32 -16.57
N GLY A 338 2.13 2.48 -16.25
CA GLY A 338 1.07 2.68 -17.23
C GLY A 338 0.11 1.49 -17.35
N LEU A 339 -0.16 1.03 -18.56
CA LEU A 339 -1.13 -0.04 -18.82
C LEU A 339 -0.48 -1.22 -19.56
N SER A 340 -0.59 -2.41 -19.01
CA SER A 340 -0.18 -3.68 -19.65
C SER A 340 1.29 -3.75 -20.09
N ASN A 341 2.20 -3.06 -19.40
CA ASN A 341 3.62 -3.17 -19.69
C ASN A 341 4.20 -4.45 -19.08
N ILE A 342 5.14 -5.07 -19.77
CA ILE A 342 5.76 -6.33 -19.36
C ILE A 342 7.28 -6.16 -19.30
N ILE A 343 7.87 -6.44 -18.15
CA ILE A 343 9.30 -6.64 -17.99
C ILE A 343 9.53 -8.11 -17.66
N ASN A 344 10.20 -8.80 -18.57
CA ASN A 344 10.38 -10.23 -18.45
C ASN A 344 11.44 -10.63 -17.42
N LYS A 345 11.35 -11.85 -16.97
CA LYS A 345 12.35 -12.53 -16.14
C LYS A 345 13.75 -12.43 -16.77
N ASN A 346 14.76 -12.19 -15.95
CA ASN A 346 16.17 -11.98 -16.32
C ASN A 346 16.49 -10.66 -17.06
N VAL A 347 15.56 -9.72 -17.10
CA VAL A 347 15.85 -8.33 -17.46
C VAL A 347 16.16 -7.56 -16.17
N GLN A 348 17.27 -6.82 -16.13
CA GLN A 348 17.68 -6.04 -14.96
C GLN A 348 17.73 -4.56 -15.32
N TYR A 349 17.46 -3.70 -14.32
CA TYR A 349 17.53 -2.24 -14.47
C TYR A 349 16.67 -1.71 -15.62
N ALA A 350 15.55 -2.36 -15.90
CA ALA A 350 14.65 -1.98 -16.97
C ALA A 350 13.60 -0.95 -16.54
N SER A 351 13.24 -0.07 -17.45
CA SER A 351 12.12 0.85 -17.28
C SER A 351 11.18 0.77 -18.49
N SER A 352 9.89 0.59 -18.23
CA SER A 352 8.87 0.41 -19.28
C SER A 352 7.64 1.24 -18.96
N PHE A 353 7.43 2.34 -19.72
CA PHE A 353 6.36 3.30 -19.48
C PHE A 353 5.43 3.44 -20.69
N GLY A 354 4.12 3.53 -20.42
CA GLY A 354 3.08 3.75 -21.41
C GLY A 354 2.12 2.57 -21.56
N TYR A 355 1.87 2.11 -22.77
CA TYR A 355 0.88 1.07 -23.04
C TYR A 355 1.51 -0.12 -23.77
N ASN A 356 1.35 -1.32 -23.22
CA ASN A 356 1.70 -2.59 -23.85
C ASN A 356 3.16 -2.69 -24.34
N ASN A 357 4.10 -2.07 -23.62
CA ASN A 357 5.52 -2.20 -23.92
C ASN A 357 6.09 -3.48 -23.31
N ILE A 358 7.02 -4.11 -24.02
CA ILE A 358 7.69 -5.34 -23.57
C ILE A 358 9.20 -5.12 -23.51
N SER A 359 9.77 -5.33 -22.32
CA SER A 359 11.21 -5.48 -22.11
C SER A 359 11.54 -6.96 -21.97
N ALA A 360 12.32 -7.50 -22.89
CA ALA A 360 12.73 -8.89 -22.90
C ALA A 360 14.23 -9.02 -23.11
N ARG A 361 14.81 -10.16 -22.76
CA ARG A 361 16.22 -10.44 -23.00
C ARG A 361 16.39 -11.17 -24.33
N ASN A 362 17.25 -10.69 -25.19
CA ASN A 362 17.71 -11.46 -26.35
C ASN A 362 18.76 -12.50 -25.91
N LEU A 363 18.38 -13.76 -25.88
CA LEU A 363 19.24 -14.87 -25.45
C LEU A 363 20.42 -15.16 -26.39
N SER A 364 20.39 -14.64 -27.63
CA SER A 364 21.47 -14.81 -28.58
C SER A 364 22.61 -13.79 -28.41
N LEU A 365 22.37 -12.72 -27.63
CA LEU A 365 23.41 -11.76 -27.27
C LEU A 365 24.12 -12.25 -26.00
N ASN A 366 25.22 -12.95 -26.19
CA ASN A 366 26.20 -13.46 -25.23
C ASN A 366 25.70 -13.69 -23.79
N ALA A 367 25.61 -14.96 -23.36
CA ALA A 367 25.07 -15.39 -22.08
C ALA A 367 25.83 -14.91 -20.81
N THR A 368 26.98 -14.26 -21.00
CA THR A 368 27.88 -13.84 -19.90
C THR A 368 27.62 -12.44 -19.36
N VAL A 369 26.79 -11.62 -20.01
CA VAL A 369 26.46 -10.28 -19.51
C VAL A 369 25.18 -10.35 -18.68
N PRO A 370 25.25 -10.22 -17.36
CA PRO A 370 24.04 -10.17 -16.52
C PRO A 370 23.29 -8.86 -16.80
N GLY A 371 22.03 -8.98 -17.17
CA GLY A 371 21.08 -7.89 -17.18
C GLY A 371 21.00 -7.06 -18.46
N ALA A 372 19.79 -6.87 -18.91
CA ALA A 372 19.47 -5.96 -20.00
C ALA A 372 18.88 -4.67 -19.42
N ALA A 373 19.68 -3.62 -19.26
CA ALA A 373 19.16 -2.31 -18.95
C ALA A 373 18.38 -1.79 -20.16
N THR A 374 17.06 -1.90 -20.16
CA THR A 374 16.20 -1.45 -21.26
C THR A 374 15.36 -0.26 -20.84
N PHE A 375 15.13 0.66 -21.77
CA PHE A 375 14.19 1.75 -21.57
C PHE A 375 13.13 1.75 -22.68
N ASN A 376 11.86 1.64 -22.30
CA ASN A 376 10.73 1.75 -23.20
C ASN A 376 9.84 2.92 -22.78
N ALA A 377 9.46 3.76 -23.73
CA ALA A 377 8.44 4.78 -23.51
C ALA A 377 7.52 4.90 -24.73
N GLY A 378 6.20 4.78 -24.50
CA GLY A 378 5.19 4.89 -25.55
C GLY A 378 4.26 3.69 -25.65
N VAL A 379 4.04 3.19 -26.87
CA VAL A 379 3.02 2.18 -27.16
C VAL A 379 3.59 0.96 -27.86
N ALA A 380 3.36 -0.22 -27.33
CA ALA A 380 3.65 -1.50 -27.96
C ALA A 380 5.11 -1.66 -28.46
N ASN A 381 6.07 -1.05 -27.77
CA ASN A 381 7.48 -1.25 -28.07
C ASN A 381 7.94 -2.64 -27.58
N TYR A 382 8.76 -3.31 -28.36
CA TYR A 382 9.34 -4.62 -28.03
C TYR A 382 10.86 -4.54 -27.98
N ASN A 383 11.41 -4.35 -26.79
CA ASN A 383 12.83 -4.10 -26.58
C ASN A 383 13.52 -5.36 -26.04
N THR A 384 14.46 -5.91 -26.81
CA THR A 384 15.21 -7.11 -26.44
C THR A 384 16.72 -6.89 -26.35
N GLY A 385 17.21 -5.68 -26.69
CA GLY A 385 18.62 -5.34 -26.64
C GLY A 385 19.12 -5.10 -25.21
N TYR A 386 20.44 -5.14 -25.02
CA TYR A 386 21.11 -4.74 -23.79
C TYR A 386 21.43 -3.24 -23.82
N ALA A 387 21.16 -2.52 -22.75
CA ALA A 387 21.30 -1.06 -22.65
C ALA A 387 20.63 -0.32 -23.83
N SER A 388 19.47 -0.81 -24.25
CA SER A 388 18.77 -0.33 -25.44
C SER A 388 17.54 0.52 -25.10
N ILE A 389 17.15 1.37 -26.06
CA ILE A 389 16.09 2.34 -25.87
C ILE A 389 15.04 2.22 -26.98
N ALA A 390 13.76 2.17 -26.62
CA ALA A 390 12.63 2.26 -27.54
C ALA A 390 11.71 3.44 -27.16
N LEU A 391 11.51 4.40 -28.06
CA LEU A 391 10.70 5.59 -27.85
C LEU A 391 9.62 5.73 -28.93
N GLY A 392 8.37 5.92 -28.55
CA GLY A 392 7.24 6.05 -29.49
C GLY A 392 6.44 4.76 -29.60
N SER A 393 6.16 4.28 -30.81
CA SER A 393 5.26 3.13 -30.98
C SER A 393 5.83 2.03 -31.85
N TYR A 394 5.61 0.78 -31.42
CA TYR A 394 5.98 -0.45 -32.15
C TYR A 394 7.48 -0.59 -32.47
N ASN A 395 8.37 0.13 -31.78
CA ASN A 395 9.81 0.09 -32.02
C ASN A 395 10.43 -1.20 -31.45
N LYS A 396 11.45 -1.73 -32.14
CA LYS A 396 12.09 -3.02 -31.85
C LYS A 396 13.62 -2.91 -31.80
N PRO A 397 14.22 -2.25 -30.79
CA PRO A 397 15.66 -2.35 -30.60
C PRO A 397 16.01 -3.75 -30.08
N SER A 398 16.92 -4.45 -30.74
CA SER A 398 17.23 -5.85 -30.46
C SER A 398 18.70 -6.16 -30.23
N ASN A 399 19.59 -5.15 -30.29
CA ASN A 399 21.01 -5.33 -30.07
C ASN A 399 21.55 -4.45 -28.93
N LEU A 400 22.85 -4.58 -28.61
CA LEU A 400 23.51 -3.81 -27.54
C LEU A 400 23.52 -2.32 -27.88
N ASN A 401 23.21 -1.47 -26.90
CA ASN A 401 23.19 0.00 -27.00
C ASN A 401 22.34 0.54 -28.17
N ALA A 402 21.36 -0.23 -28.63
CA ALA A 402 20.52 0.12 -29.78
C ALA A 402 19.42 1.14 -29.36
N LEU A 403 19.15 2.09 -30.24
CA LEU A 403 18.05 3.04 -30.13
C LEU A 403 17.09 2.91 -31.31
N ALA A 404 15.79 2.73 -31.03
CA ALA A 404 14.72 2.83 -32.02
C ALA A 404 13.69 3.85 -31.57
N ALA A 405 13.42 4.87 -32.38
CA ALA A 405 12.52 5.95 -31.99
C ALA A 405 11.49 6.31 -33.07
N ASN A 406 10.36 6.86 -32.67
CA ASN A 406 9.16 7.21 -33.44
C ASN A 406 8.26 6.00 -33.73
N TYR A 407 8.12 5.51 -34.97
CA TYR A 407 7.10 4.53 -35.32
C TYR A 407 7.64 3.31 -36.06
N ASN A 408 7.43 2.13 -35.49
CA ASN A 408 7.74 0.81 -36.08
C ASN A 408 9.20 0.68 -36.66
N ASN A 409 10.16 1.26 -35.95
CA ASN A 409 11.55 1.16 -36.30
C ASN A 409 12.24 -0.06 -35.67
N VAL A 410 13.20 -0.62 -36.37
CA VAL A 410 14.03 -1.73 -35.93
C VAL A 410 15.48 -1.26 -35.83
N SER A 411 16.13 -1.51 -34.72
CA SER A 411 17.55 -1.25 -34.51
C SER A 411 18.23 -2.55 -34.07
N ASN A 412 18.83 -3.27 -35.03
CA ASN A 412 19.34 -4.63 -34.85
C ASN A 412 20.85 -4.76 -34.95
N SER A 413 21.57 -3.67 -35.14
CA SER A 413 23.03 -3.62 -35.11
C SER A 413 23.52 -3.03 -33.78
N PHE A 414 24.76 -3.35 -33.39
CA PHE A 414 25.41 -2.82 -32.19
C PHE A 414 25.45 -1.29 -32.23
N ALA A 415 24.96 -0.64 -31.15
CA ALA A 415 24.88 0.81 -30.97
C ALA A 415 24.25 1.57 -32.18
N MET A 416 23.34 0.93 -32.90
CA MET A 416 22.60 1.55 -34.01
C MET A 416 21.51 2.47 -33.46
N SER A 417 21.34 3.63 -34.10
CA SER A 417 20.19 4.53 -33.86
C SER A 417 19.29 4.58 -35.10
N ALA A 418 17.99 4.26 -34.91
CA ALA A 418 16.98 4.29 -35.95
C ALA A 418 15.85 5.26 -35.59
N PHE A 419 15.53 6.17 -36.51
CA PHE A 419 14.47 7.19 -36.37
C PHE A 419 13.48 7.15 -37.54
N GLY A 420 12.38 7.90 -37.45
CA GLY A 420 11.39 7.98 -38.51
C GLY A 420 10.36 6.85 -38.43
N HIS A 421 10.05 6.23 -39.54
CA HIS A 421 9.07 5.13 -39.57
C HIS A 421 9.44 4.05 -40.57
N TYR A 422 9.22 2.78 -40.19
CA TYR A 422 9.46 1.60 -41.01
C TYR A 422 10.83 1.63 -41.68
N ASN A 423 11.92 1.89 -40.90
CA ASN A 423 13.27 1.85 -41.44
C ASN A 423 13.62 0.46 -41.95
N ASP A 424 14.38 0.40 -43.02
CA ASP A 424 14.98 -0.83 -43.50
C ASP A 424 16.23 -1.19 -42.71
N THR A 425 16.53 -2.47 -42.55
CA THR A 425 17.67 -2.99 -41.79
C THR A 425 18.44 -4.00 -42.62
N LEU A 426 19.75 -4.04 -42.45
CA LEU A 426 20.55 -5.18 -42.91
C LEU A 426 20.10 -6.45 -42.19
N SER A 427 20.24 -7.61 -42.85
CA SER A 427 20.03 -8.91 -42.23
C SER A 427 20.82 -9.00 -40.93
N ALA A 428 20.11 -9.40 -39.85
CA ALA A 428 20.57 -9.31 -38.49
C ALA A 428 21.95 -9.92 -38.24
N TYR A 429 22.95 -9.08 -38.01
CA TYR A 429 24.15 -9.51 -37.30
C TYR A 429 23.88 -9.37 -35.80
N GLN A 430 23.91 -10.47 -35.09
CA GLN A 430 23.63 -10.50 -33.65
C GLN A 430 24.91 -10.47 -32.79
N GLY A 431 25.99 -9.90 -33.32
CA GLY A 431 27.27 -9.79 -32.60
C GLY A 431 27.37 -8.55 -31.71
N SER A 432 28.22 -8.63 -30.71
CA SER A 432 28.58 -7.53 -29.81
C SER A 432 29.80 -6.73 -30.26
N SER A 433 30.20 -6.87 -31.54
CA SER A 433 31.43 -6.29 -32.09
C SER A 433 31.16 -5.24 -33.16
N PHE A 434 32.10 -4.30 -33.30
CA PHE A 434 32.07 -3.26 -34.32
C PHE A 434 32.45 -3.83 -35.69
N LEU A 435 31.49 -4.02 -36.59
CA LEU A 435 31.76 -4.37 -37.97
C LEU A 435 31.57 -3.14 -38.86
N PRO A 436 32.54 -2.80 -39.72
CA PRO A 436 32.45 -1.65 -40.64
C PRO A 436 31.22 -1.68 -41.55
N SER A 437 30.75 -2.87 -41.91
CA SER A 437 29.60 -3.11 -42.78
C SER A 437 28.24 -3.01 -42.11
N GLU A 438 28.18 -2.69 -40.79
CA GLU A 438 26.93 -2.52 -40.09
C GLU A 438 26.41 -1.08 -40.15
N MET A 439 25.09 -0.93 -40.01
CA MET A 439 24.48 0.38 -39.82
C MET A 439 24.81 0.96 -38.45
N LEU A 440 25.17 2.24 -38.46
CA LEU A 440 25.30 3.07 -37.26
C LEU A 440 24.06 3.95 -37.06
N PHE A 441 23.49 4.48 -38.14
CA PHE A 441 22.38 5.41 -38.08
C PHE A 441 21.44 5.24 -39.27
N ALA A 442 20.11 5.32 -39.03
CA ALA A 442 19.11 5.26 -40.09
C ALA A 442 17.93 6.21 -39.81
N ILE A 443 17.40 6.87 -40.84
CA ILE A 443 16.12 7.56 -40.83
C ILE A 443 15.17 6.83 -41.77
N GLY A 444 14.22 6.11 -41.21
CA GLY A 444 13.21 5.38 -41.96
C GLY A 444 12.14 6.30 -42.55
N ASN A 445 11.71 5.97 -43.79
CA ASN A 445 10.57 6.57 -44.49
C ASN A 445 9.73 5.52 -45.24
N GLY A 446 9.78 4.27 -44.78
CA GLY A 446 8.95 3.18 -45.29
C GLY A 446 7.46 3.38 -44.94
N THR A 447 6.58 2.66 -45.62
CA THR A 447 5.13 2.81 -45.44
C THR A 447 4.47 1.72 -44.59
N ASN A 448 5.09 0.54 -44.55
CA ASN A 448 4.63 -0.62 -43.77
C ASN A 448 5.79 -1.65 -43.68
N ASP A 449 5.54 -2.78 -42.99
CA ASP A 449 6.54 -3.83 -42.81
C ASP A 449 7.06 -4.47 -44.11
N ALA A 450 6.23 -4.53 -45.18
CA ALA A 450 6.62 -5.06 -46.47
C ALA A 450 7.39 -4.02 -47.32
N ASN A 451 7.25 -2.74 -47.02
CA ASN A 451 7.87 -1.62 -47.75
C ASN A 451 8.70 -0.75 -46.80
N ARG A 452 9.64 -1.38 -46.09
CA ARG A 452 10.63 -0.70 -45.26
C ARG A 452 11.65 0.01 -46.12
N ARG A 453 12.02 1.24 -45.76
CA ARG A 453 12.95 2.08 -46.52
C ARG A 453 13.66 3.07 -45.62
N ASN A 454 14.84 3.55 -46.06
CA ASN A 454 15.58 4.61 -45.39
C ASN A 454 15.72 5.82 -46.31
N SER A 455 15.37 6.99 -45.85
CA SER A 455 15.74 8.25 -46.51
C SER A 455 17.19 8.62 -46.27
N PHE A 456 17.77 8.15 -45.16
CA PHE A 456 19.16 8.34 -44.80
C PHE A 456 19.72 7.09 -44.11
N THR A 457 20.90 6.67 -44.49
CA THR A 457 21.64 5.59 -43.80
C THR A 457 23.11 5.95 -43.67
N MET A 458 23.70 5.76 -42.50
CA MET A 458 25.13 5.85 -42.26
C MET A 458 25.64 4.49 -41.78
N MET A 459 26.69 4.01 -42.44
CA MET A 459 27.40 2.80 -42.05
C MET A 459 28.54 3.13 -41.09
N ARG A 460 29.04 2.14 -40.35
CA ARG A 460 30.16 2.33 -39.41
C ARG A 460 31.50 2.69 -40.09
N ASN A 461 31.68 2.31 -41.33
CA ASN A 461 32.86 2.72 -42.12
C ASN A 461 32.78 4.18 -42.61
N GLY A 462 31.71 4.94 -42.19
CA GLY A 462 31.51 6.33 -42.61
C GLY A 462 30.72 6.49 -43.90
N TYR A 463 30.46 5.42 -44.65
CA TYR A 463 29.70 5.50 -45.90
C TYR A 463 28.25 5.87 -45.63
N THR A 464 27.74 6.80 -46.44
CA THR A 464 26.41 7.37 -46.26
C THR A 464 25.56 7.21 -47.51
N THR A 465 24.29 6.81 -47.36
CA THR A 465 23.31 6.76 -48.45
C THR A 465 22.17 7.73 -48.21
N ILE A 466 21.78 8.47 -49.23
CA ILE A 466 20.59 9.31 -49.26
C ILE A 466 19.57 8.71 -50.22
N ASN A 467 18.28 8.60 -49.78
CA ASN A 467 17.15 8.13 -50.57
C ASN A 467 17.31 6.70 -51.14
N ALA A 468 17.67 5.76 -50.27
CA ALA A 468 17.74 4.34 -50.64
C ALA A 468 16.33 3.81 -50.97
N THR A 469 16.08 3.37 -52.18
CA THR A 469 14.75 3.03 -52.71
C THR A 469 14.29 1.62 -52.41
N SER A 470 15.08 0.72 -51.89
CA SER A 470 14.74 -0.61 -51.36
C SER A 470 15.96 -1.40 -50.90
N GLU A 471 15.71 -2.39 -50.04
CA GLU A 471 16.56 -3.49 -49.58
C GLU A 471 18.07 -3.23 -49.50
N ILE A 472 18.53 -2.99 -48.30
CA ILE A 472 19.95 -2.69 -48.01
C ILE A 472 20.90 -3.85 -48.40
N GLY A 473 20.43 -5.08 -48.60
CA GLY A 473 21.25 -6.21 -49.00
C GLY A 473 21.93 -6.03 -50.39
N ALA A 474 21.24 -5.39 -51.34
CA ALA A 474 21.76 -5.07 -52.67
C ALA A 474 22.25 -3.61 -52.80
N ASN A 475 22.02 -2.77 -51.79
CA ASN A 475 22.12 -1.33 -51.88
C ASN A 475 23.00 -0.70 -50.78
N GLN A 476 24.03 -1.39 -50.31
CA GLN A 476 25.05 -0.75 -49.50
C GLN A 476 25.66 0.47 -50.22
N PRO A 477 26.05 1.51 -49.47
CA PRO A 477 26.78 2.63 -50.08
C PRO A 477 28.01 2.16 -50.84
N ARG A 478 28.18 2.60 -52.06
CA ARG A 478 29.30 2.24 -52.94
C ARG A 478 30.42 3.26 -52.87
N ALA A 479 30.17 4.39 -52.26
CA ALA A 479 31.09 5.50 -52.04
C ALA A 479 30.82 6.10 -50.64
N GLU A 480 31.72 6.98 -50.18
CA GLU A 480 31.52 7.70 -48.90
C GLU A 480 30.18 8.45 -48.86
N LEU A 481 29.72 9.00 -49.98
CA LEU A 481 28.38 9.52 -50.19
C LEU A 481 27.76 8.90 -51.45
N ASP A 482 26.71 8.10 -51.31
CA ASP A 482 25.98 7.46 -52.41
C ASP A 482 24.51 7.98 -52.39
N ILE A 483 24.19 8.87 -53.34
CA ILE A 483 22.83 9.44 -53.49
C ILE A 483 22.07 8.59 -54.51
N LYS A 484 21.05 7.87 -54.05
CA LYS A 484 20.25 6.95 -54.86
C LYS A 484 18.93 7.60 -55.26
N GLY A 485 18.58 7.46 -56.53
CA GLY A 485 17.32 7.99 -57.07
C GLY A 485 17.48 8.38 -58.55
N THR A 486 16.35 8.74 -59.16
CA THR A 486 16.30 9.24 -60.56
C THR A 486 16.29 10.75 -60.67
N GLY A 487 16.35 11.44 -59.51
CA GLY A 487 16.40 12.89 -59.45
C GLY A 487 17.80 13.45 -59.66
N ALA A 488 17.99 14.73 -59.41
CA ALA A 488 19.23 15.45 -59.53
C ALA A 488 19.76 15.92 -58.17
N VAL A 489 21.05 16.18 -58.09
CA VAL A 489 21.70 16.88 -56.97
C VAL A 489 21.92 18.32 -57.36
N ILE A 490 21.42 19.25 -56.55
CA ILE A 490 21.75 20.68 -56.68
C ILE A 490 23.03 20.91 -55.90
N VAL A 491 24.12 21.17 -56.62
CA VAL A 491 25.37 21.61 -56.01
C VAL A 491 25.27 23.11 -55.63
N PRO A 492 26.15 23.65 -54.76
CA PRO A 492 26.18 25.09 -54.49
C PRO A 492 26.23 25.91 -55.78
N VAL A 493 25.25 26.84 -55.92
CA VAL A 493 25.07 27.69 -57.07
C VAL A 493 25.52 29.10 -56.73
N GLY A 494 26.29 29.75 -57.63
CA GLY A 494 26.72 31.15 -57.42
C GLY A 494 27.55 31.72 -58.54
N THR A 495 27.86 33.00 -58.52
CA THR A 495 28.71 33.68 -59.48
C THR A 495 30.17 33.32 -59.29
N SER A 496 30.98 33.62 -60.28
CA SER A 496 32.46 33.46 -60.22
C SER A 496 33.06 34.23 -59.03
N ALA A 497 32.50 35.37 -58.67
CA ALA A 497 32.92 36.18 -57.54
C ALA A 497 32.54 35.57 -56.16
N GLN A 498 31.57 34.65 -56.13
CA GLN A 498 31.13 33.96 -54.94
C GLN A 498 31.84 32.63 -54.70
N ARG A 499 32.94 32.38 -55.39
CA ARG A 499 33.79 31.20 -55.11
C ARG A 499 34.35 31.29 -53.68
N PRO A 500 34.49 30.13 -52.98
CA PRO A 500 35.19 30.14 -51.72
C PRO A 500 36.55 30.81 -51.79
N ALA A 501 36.89 31.66 -50.83
CA ALA A 501 38.15 32.37 -50.77
C ALA A 501 39.35 31.43 -50.58
N THR A 502 39.14 30.27 -49.95
CA THR A 502 40.11 29.17 -49.75
C THR A 502 39.53 27.88 -50.25
N PRO A 503 39.49 27.64 -51.56
CA PRO A 503 38.96 26.42 -52.10
C PRO A 503 39.90 25.23 -51.84
N VAL A 504 39.34 24.03 -51.71
CA VAL A 504 40.08 22.77 -51.54
C VAL A 504 39.84 21.89 -52.77
N ALA A 505 40.86 21.19 -53.19
CA ALA A 505 40.80 20.24 -54.36
C ALA A 505 39.61 19.26 -54.17
N GLY A 506 38.84 19.05 -55.24
CA GLY A 506 37.64 18.22 -55.23
C GLY A 506 36.32 18.97 -54.91
N MET A 507 36.35 20.27 -54.57
CA MET A 507 35.12 21.05 -54.46
C MET A 507 34.38 21.12 -55.80
N ILE A 508 33.06 20.94 -55.80
CA ILE A 508 32.15 21.02 -56.96
C ILE A 508 31.10 22.10 -56.71
N ARG A 509 30.84 22.94 -57.74
CA ARG A 509 29.79 23.98 -57.71
C ARG A 509 29.24 24.27 -59.11
N PHE A 510 28.08 24.91 -59.19
CA PHE A 510 27.55 25.43 -60.45
C PHE A 510 27.79 26.95 -60.53
N CYS A 511 28.51 27.37 -61.53
CA CYS A 511 28.80 28.77 -61.79
C CYS A 511 27.74 29.35 -62.72
N THR A 512 27.15 30.49 -62.39
CA THR A 512 26.08 31.12 -63.19
C THR A 512 26.57 32.17 -64.19
N ASP A 513 27.77 32.71 -64.01
CA ASP A 513 28.37 33.77 -64.79
C ASP A 513 29.79 33.49 -65.29
N CYS A 514 30.17 32.22 -65.33
CA CYS A 514 31.52 31.84 -65.79
C CYS A 514 31.72 32.03 -67.29
N ALA A 515 32.99 32.22 -67.72
CA ALA A 515 33.34 32.35 -69.11
C ALA A 515 32.88 31.13 -69.91
N GLY A 516 32.04 31.36 -70.92
CA GLY A 516 31.41 30.31 -71.72
C GLY A 516 29.97 29.96 -71.31
N GLY A 517 29.44 30.63 -70.30
CA GLY A 517 28.06 30.45 -69.80
C GLY A 517 27.97 29.69 -68.46
N PRO A 518 26.73 29.44 -67.94
CA PRO A 518 26.52 28.66 -66.76
C PRO A 518 27.06 27.25 -66.91
N VAL A 519 27.86 26.78 -65.90
CA VAL A 519 28.57 25.51 -66.01
C VAL A 519 28.88 24.89 -64.65
N LEU A 520 28.93 23.56 -64.60
CA LEU A 520 29.40 22.83 -63.42
C LEU A 520 30.96 22.97 -63.40
N GLN A 521 31.48 23.34 -62.23
CA GLN A 521 32.91 23.50 -61.99
C GLN A 521 33.42 22.59 -60.90
N GLY A 522 34.63 22.09 -61.06
CA GLY A 522 35.43 21.44 -60.02
C GLY A 522 36.71 22.26 -59.75
N PHE A 523 37.19 22.22 -58.48
CA PHE A 523 38.47 22.78 -58.08
C PHE A 523 39.51 21.68 -58.06
N ASP A 524 40.55 21.77 -58.95
CA ASP A 524 41.59 20.77 -59.10
C ASP A 524 42.73 20.85 -58.06
N GLY A 525 42.66 21.81 -57.15
CA GLY A 525 43.68 22.14 -56.14
C GLY A 525 44.46 23.39 -56.50
N THR A 526 44.32 23.91 -57.74
CA THR A 526 44.96 25.14 -58.20
C THR A 526 43.96 26.09 -58.86
N ASN A 527 43.06 25.54 -59.68
CA ASN A 527 42.10 26.33 -60.45
C ASN A 527 40.68 25.74 -60.40
N TRP A 528 39.71 26.59 -60.65
CA TRP A 528 38.35 26.16 -60.95
C TRP A 528 38.27 25.79 -62.43
N VAL A 529 38.02 24.50 -62.70
CA VAL A 529 37.88 23.96 -64.05
C VAL A 529 36.42 23.63 -64.36
N ASN A 530 36.00 23.80 -65.61
CA ASN A 530 34.66 23.38 -66.05
C ASN A 530 34.67 21.85 -66.24
N LEU A 531 33.62 21.19 -65.68
CA LEU A 531 33.43 19.75 -65.74
C LEU A 531 32.55 19.37 -66.94
#